data_6c56d227627c4fa7d6e30130c063aeb5
#
_entry.id   6c56d227627c4fa7d6e30130c063aeb5
#
_cell.length_a   1.000
_cell.length_b   1.000
_cell.length_c   1.000
_cell.angle_alpha   90.00
_cell.angle_beta   90.00
_cell.angle_gamma   90.00
#
_symmetry.space_group_name_H-M   'P 1'
#
loop_
_entity.id
_entity.type
_entity.pdbx_description
1 polymer ?
#
loop_
_entity_poly.entity_id
_entity_poly.type
_entity_poly.pdbx_seq_one_letter_code
_entity_poly.pdbx_strand_id
1 'polypeptide(L)'
;MKHVISLGLLLSISTVAMANNSPAQRCKRYAEANAFQSTIAQLCGGNTQSEYSGVMKGQACEETVGKEKLEKQGSTQSDELKAEYNRIGHKQFCGKYAGRQ
;
A
#
# COMPACT_ATOMS: atom_id res chain seq x y z
N MET A 1 -16.67 26.79 28.54
CA MET A 1 -15.97 25.61 29.06
C MET A 1 -16.10 24.39 28.22
N LYS A 2 -17.31 24.07 27.76
CA LYS A 2 -17.52 22.93 26.87
C LYS A 2 -16.81 23.08 25.53
N HIS A 3 -16.68 24.32 25.08
CA HIS A 3 -16.02 24.60 23.80
C HIS A 3 -14.52 24.25 23.82
N VAL A 4 -13.90 24.42 24.96
CA VAL A 4 -12.47 24.14 25.11
C VAL A 4 -12.20 22.64 24.95
N ILE A 5 -13.09 21.80 25.48
CA ILE A 5 -12.96 20.35 25.37
C ILE A 5 -13.07 19.91 23.91
N SER A 6 -14.02 20.51 23.16
CA SER A 6 -14.19 20.19 21.76
C SER A 6 -12.94 20.51 20.93
N LEU A 7 -12.32 21.64 21.23
CA LEU A 7 -11.09 22.04 20.55
C LEU A 7 -9.95 21.05 20.83
N GLY A 8 -9.87 20.56 22.06
CA GLY A 8 -8.85 19.57 22.41
C GLY A 8 -9.01 18.28 21.61
N LEU A 9 -10.24 17.85 21.41
CA LEU A 9 -10.51 16.64 20.61
C LEU A 9 -10.08 16.80 19.16
N LEU A 10 -10.35 17.97 18.58
CA LEU A 10 -9.94 18.24 17.21
C LEU A 10 -8.43 18.21 17.04
N LEU A 11 -7.69 18.75 18.00
CA LEU A 11 -6.24 18.72 17.98
C LEU A 11 -5.72 17.29 18.04
N SER A 12 -6.34 16.45 18.85
CA SER A 12 -5.96 15.05 18.96
C SER A 12 -6.10 14.31 17.64
N ILE A 13 -7.19 14.55 16.91
CA ILE A 13 -7.41 13.96 15.60
C ILE A 13 -6.32 14.39 14.63
N SER A 14 -5.95 15.67 14.62
CA SER A 14 -4.90 16.17 13.75
C SER A 14 -3.56 15.50 14.04
N THR A 15 -3.24 15.28 15.30
CA THR A 15 -2.01 14.61 15.70
C THR A 15 -1.95 13.17 15.16
N VAL A 16 -3.06 12.45 15.24
CA VAL A 16 -3.14 11.08 14.72
C VAL A 16 -2.91 11.07 13.21
N ALA A 17 -3.51 12.01 12.48
CA ALA A 17 -3.33 12.11 11.04
C ALA A 17 -1.88 12.36 10.67
N MET A 18 -1.17 13.18 11.42
CA MET A 18 0.25 13.46 11.19
C MET A 18 1.12 12.22 11.42
N ALA A 19 0.78 11.40 12.42
CA ALA A 19 1.51 10.18 12.72
C ALA A 19 1.46 9.18 11.57
N ASN A 20 0.38 9.19 10.75
CA ASN A 20 0.24 8.30 9.61
C ASN A 20 1.18 8.64 8.45
N ASN A 21 1.89 9.76 8.52
CA ASN A 21 2.82 10.20 7.49
C ASN A 21 4.28 9.96 7.87
N SER A 22 4.54 9.09 8.84
CA SER A 22 5.91 8.74 9.23
C SER A 22 6.63 8.03 8.08
N PRO A 23 7.97 8.07 8.05
CA PRO A 23 8.72 7.33 7.03
C PRO A 23 8.39 5.85 6.99
N ALA A 24 8.21 5.21 8.14
CA ALA A 24 7.86 3.79 8.20
C ALA A 24 6.49 3.53 7.54
N GLN A 25 5.52 4.39 7.80
CA GLN A 25 4.19 4.23 7.19
C GLN A 25 4.24 4.45 5.68
N ARG A 26 5.01 5.43 5.22
CA ARG A 26 5.17 5.65 3.78
C ARG A 26 5.81 4.44 3.12
N CYS A 27 6.83 3.86 3.73
CA CYS A 27 7.50 2.68 3.18
C CYS A 27 6.58 1.48 3.10
N LYS A 28 5.72 1.28 4.09
CA LYS A 28 4.72 0.21 4.06
C LYS A 28 3.74 0.39 2.91
N ARG A 29 3.29 1.63 2.69
CA ARG A 29 2.39 1.92 1.57
C ARG A 29 3.06 1.71 0.22
N TYR A 30 4.34 2.05 0.11
CA TYR A 30 5.08 1.78 -1.12
C TYR A 30 5.21 0.28 -1.37
N ALA A 31 5.42 -0.51 -0.32
CA ALA A 31 5.49 -1.96 -0.46
C ALA A 31 4.16 -2.54 -0.94
N GLU A 32 3.03 -2.05 -0.40
CA GLU A 32 1.72 -2.45 -0.85
C GLU A 32 1.47 -2.07 -2.31
N ALA A 33 1.82 -0.84 -2.68
CA ALA A 33 1.63 -0.36 -4.04
C ALA A 33 2.52 -1.13 -5.03
N ASN A 34 3.73 -1.45 -4.63
CA ASN A 34 4.63 -2.25 -5.42
C ASN A 34 4.06 -3.64 -5.68
N ALA A 35 3.59 -4.31 -4.62
CA ALA A 35 2.99 -5.63 -4.73
C ALA A 35 1.70 -5.58 -5.55
N PHE A 36 0.90 -4.53 -5.39
CA PHE A 36 -0.32 -4.34 -6.16
C PHE A 36 -0.01 -4.31 -7.65
N GLN A 37 0.90 -3.44 -8.08
CA GLN A 37 1.22 -3.30 -9.50
C GLN A 37 1.84 -4.56 -10.06
N SER A 38 2.77 -5.19 -9.34
CA SER A 38 3.40 -6.42 -9.79
C SER A 38 2.40 -7.55 -9.94
N THR A 39 1.50 -7.69 -8.98
CA THR A 39 0.51 -8.77 -9.00
C THR A 39 -0.50 -8.58 -10.13
N ILE A 40 -0.99 -7.35 -10.33
CA ILE A 40 -1.89 -7.06 -11.45
C ILE A 40 -1.21 -7.42 -12.77
N ALA A 41 0.05 -7.05 -12.93
CA ALA A 41 0.80 -7.36 -14.15
C ALA A 41 0.97 -8.88 -14.34
N GLN A 42 1.25 -9.61 -13.25
CA GLN A 42 1.37 -11.06 -13.34
C GLN A 42 0.05 -11.72 -13.77
N LEU A 43 -1.06 -11.27 -13.20
CA LEU A 43 -2.37 -11.89 -13.44
C LEU A 43 -3.00 -11.45 -14.74
N CYS A 44 -2.75 -10.24 -15.18
CA CYS A 44 -3.44 -9.65 -16.34
C CYS A 44 -2.52 -9.30 -17.51
N GLY A 45 -1.21 -9.44 -17.32
CA GLY A 45 -0.23 -9.06 -18.33
C GLY A 45 0.26 -7.64 -18.12
N GLY A 46 1.51 -7.39 -18.47
CA GLY A 46 2.12 -6.09 -18.32
C GLY A 46 3.50 -6.22 -17.70
N ASN A 47 4.07 -5.08 -17.34
CA ASN A 47 5.39 -5.02 -16.74
C ASN A 47 5.30 -5.32 -15.24
N THR A 48 5.93 -6.42 -14.81
CA THR A 48 5.91 -6.82 -13.42
C THR A 48 6.82 -5.96 -12.53
N GLN A 49 7.70 -5.16 -13.14
CA GLN A 49 8.55 -4.26 -12.38
C GLN A 49 7.82 -2.94 -12.13
N SER A 50 7.74 -2.57 -10.87
CA SER A 50 7.05 -1.36 -10.46
C SER A 50 8.05 -0.25 -10.19
N GLU A 51 7.66 0.99 -10.47
CA GLU A 51 8.46 2.16 -10.12
C GLU A 51 8.65 2.29 -8.61
N TYR A 52 7.79 1.67 -7.81
CA TYR A 52 7.88 1.76 -6.35
C TYR A 52 9.09 1.04 -5.78
N SER A 53 9.66 0.08 -6.51
CA SER A 53 10.90 -0.56 -6.03
C SER A 53 12.04 0.45 -5.96
N GLY A 54 12.14 1.33 -6.94
CA GLY A 54 13.12 2.42 -6.93
C GLY A 54 12.85 3.44 -5.84
N VAL A 55 11.57 3.77 -5.64
CA VAL A 55 11.16 4.70 -4.58
C VAL A 55 11.54 4.14 -3.22
N MET A 56 11.31 2.85 -2.98
CA MET A 56 11.66 2.22 -1.71
C MET A 56 13.15 2.27 -1.44
N LYS A 57 13.98 2.05 -2.45
CA LYS A 57 15.42 2.17 -2.31
C LYS A 57 15.85 3.59 -1.99
N GLY A 58 15.28 4.56 -2.69
CA GLY A 58 15.57 5.97 -2.46
C GLY A 58 15.15 6.45 -1.09
N GLN A 59 14.11 5.84 -0.51
CA GLN A 59 13.62 6.18 0.81
C GLN A 59 14.25 5.32 1.91
N ALA A 60 15.21 4.46 1.57
CA ALA A 60 15.88 3.56 2.51
C ALA A 60 14.87 2.74 3.33
N CYS A 61 13.88 2.17 2.65
CA CYS A 61 12.79 1.47 3.34
C CYS A 61 13.23 0.21 4.05
N GLU A 62 14.23 -0.52 3.53
CA GLU A 62 14.73 -1.70 4.22
C GLU A 62 15.35 -1.35 5.57
N GLU A 63 16.07 -0.23 5.65
CA GLU A 63 16.66 0.23 6.89
C GLU A 63 15.63 0.78 7.86
N THR A 64 14.59 1.40 7.35
CA THR A 64 13.56 2.06 8.17
C THR A 64 12.56 1.06 8.74
N VAL A 65 12.12 0.09 7.94
CA VAL A 65 11.06 -0.85 8.34
C VAL A 65 11.61 -2.25 8.56
N GLY A 66 12.56 -2.68 7.74
CA GLY A 66 13.08 -4.03 7.73
C GLY A 66 12.58 -4.82 6.53
N LYS A 67 13.48 -5.58 5.93
CA LYS A 67 13.19 -6.33 4.71
C LYS A 67 12.05 -7.31 4.90
N GLU A 68 12.06 -8.05 6.01
CA GLU A 68 11.03 -9.05 6.27
C GLU A 68 9.64 -8.45 6.41
N LYS A 69 9.54 -7.31 7.09
CA LYS A 69 8.26 -6.64 7.26
C LYS A 69 7.72 -6.09 5.94
N LEU A 70 8.61 -5.57 5.09
CA LEU A 70 8.22 -5.09 3.77
C LEU A 70 7.75 -6.23 2.88
N GLU A 71 8.44 -7.36 2.91
CA GLU A 71 8.06 -8.54 2.15
C GLU A 71 6.70 -9.07 2.61
N LYS A 72 6.48 -9.10 3.92
CA LYS A 72 5.21 -9.55 4.48
C LYS A 72 4.07 -8.63 4.07
N GLN A 73 4.31 -7.32 4.10
CA GLN A 73 3.32 -6.34 3.70
C GLN A 73 2.92 -6.53 2.24
N GLY A 74 3.91 -6.72 1.36
CA GLY A 74 3.66 -6.96 -0.05
C GLY A 74 3.00 -8.30 -0.31
N SER A 75 3.43 -9.34 0.39
CA SER A 75 2.86 -10.69 0.25
C SER A 75 1.39 -10.71 0.65
N THR A 76 1.03 -10.03 1.74
CA THR A 76 -0.36 -9.92 2.17
C THR A 76 -1.23 -9.27 1.09
N GLN A 77 -0.74 -8.18 0.52
CA GLN A 77 -1.44 -7.48 -0.56
C GLN A 77 -1.61 -8.39 -1.77
N SER A 78 -0.55 -9.08 -2.16
CA SER A 78 -0.57 -10.00 -3.29
C SER A 78 -1.55 -11.14 -3.07
N ASP A 79 -1.57 -11.72 -1.87
CA ASP A 79 -2.47 -12.82 -1.53
C ASP A 79 -3.93 -12.39 -1.60
N GLU A 80 -4.24 -11.19 -1.12
CA GLU A 80 -5.60 -10.64 -1.19
C GLU A 80 -6.05 -10.46 -2.64
N LEU A 81 -5.17 -9.96 -3.50
CA LEU A 81 -5.48 -9.79 -4.91
C LEU A 81 -5.69 -11.13 -5.61
N LYS A 82 -4.86 -12.12 -5.30
CA LYS A 82 -5.01 -13.46 -5.88
C LYS A 82 -6.29 -14.12 -5.42
N ALA A 83 -6.68 -13.92 -4.17
CA ALA A 83 -7.95 -14.44 -3.68
C ALA A 83 -9.13 -13.82 -4.41
N GLU A 84 -9.08 -12.51 -4.64
CA GLU A 84 -10.13 -11.84 -5.42
C GLU A 84 -10.16 -12.34 -6.87
N TYR A 85 -8.98 -12.49 -7.48
CA TYR A 85 -8.87 -13.03 -8.84
C TYR A 85 -9.52 -14.41 -8.95
N ASN A 86 -9.25 -15.29 -7.99
CA ASN A 86 -9.83 -16.62 -7.98
C ASN A 86 -11.35 -16.58 -7.76
N ARG A 87 -11.84 -15.60 -7.03
CA ARG A 87 -13.26 -15.47 -6.72
C ARG A 87 -14.05 -14.91 -7.90
N ILE A 88 -13.56 -13.86 -8.55
CA ILE A 88 -14.34 -13.18 -9.61
C ILE A 88 -13.91 -13.53 -11.03
N GLY A 89 -12.75 -14.15 -11.20
CA GLY A 89 -12.26 -14.61 -12.51
C GLY A 89 -11.43 -13.58 -13.26
N HIS A 90 -10.69 -14.07 -14.24
CA HIS A 90 -9.73 -13.27 -15.00
C HIS A 90 -10.36 -12.05 -15.66
N LYS A 91 -11.48 -12.27 -16.36
CA LYS A 91 -12.11 -11.20 -17.13
C LYS A 91 -12.58 -10.05 -16.24
N GLN A 92 -13.28 -10.38 -15.15
CA GLN A 92 -13.78 -9.34 -14.23
C GLN A 92 -12.64 -8.67 -13.48
N PHE A 93 -11.69 -9.46 -13.00
CA PHE A 93 -10.55 -8.92 -12.25
C PHE A 93 -9.73 -7.97 -13.11
N CYS A 94 -9.35 -8.40 -14.30
CA CYS A 94 -8.51 -7.59 -15.18
C CYS A 94 -9.25 -6.40 -15.76
N GLY A 95 -10.55 -6.51 -15.98
CA GLY A 95 -11.37 -5.38 -16.36
C GLY A 95 -11.42 -4.31 -15.27
N LYS A 96 -11.44 -4.75 -14.00
CA LYS A 96 -11.51 -3.86 -12.86
C LYS A 96 -10.17 -3.13 -12.64
N TYR A 97 -9.06 -3.83 -12.75
CA TYR A 97 -7.76 -3.29 -12.38
C TYR A 97 -6.88 -2.89 -13.56
N ALA A 98 -6.70 -3.79 -14.53
CA ALA A 98 -5.80 -3.54 -15.65
C ALA A 98 -6.34 -2.48 -16.61
N GLY A 99 -7.64 -2.39 -16.76
CA GLY A 99 -8.26 -1.39 -17.64
C GLY A 99 -8.05 0.05 -17.20
N ARG A 100 -7.52 0.27 -16.00
CA ARG A 100 -7.27 1.61 -15.45
C ARG A 100 -5.83 2.08 -15.63
N GLN A 101 -4.97 1.22 -16.10
CA GLN A 101 -3.56 1.55 -16.27
C GLN A 101 -3.24 2.27 -17.58
#